data_960ad7c512066344db6f80bb8d5836c2
#
_entry.id   960ad7c512066344db6f80bb8d5836c2
#
_cell.length_a   1.000
_cell.length_b   1.000
_cell.length_c   1.000
_cell.angle_alpha   90.00
_cell.angle_beta   90.00
_cell.angle_gamma   90.00
#
_symmetry.space_group_name_H-M   'P 1'
#
loop_
_entity.id
_entity.type
_entity.pdbx_description
1 polymer ?
#
loop_
_entity_poly.entity_id
_entity_poly.type
_entity_poly.pdbx_seq_one_letter_code
_entity_poly.pdbx_strand_id
1 'polypeptide(L)'
;MADKEIVDEGREKFSSRLGFILISAGCAIGLGNIWRFPYITGEYGGAAFVLLILFFLVVLGVPLLVMEFAMGRASYRSLARSYEALEPQGSKWHRFKWLGLVGCYLLMMFYTVVCGWTIAYFVKAAMGTFDGTEDVTMVFGSMLGNPMELT
;
A
#
# COMPACT_ATOMS: atom_id res chain seq x y z
N MET A 1 -31.19 -6.53 25.86
CA MET A 1 -30.24 -7.00 24.83
C MET A 1 -30.96 -6.81 23.51
N ALA A 2 -30.73 -5.71 22.82
CA ALA A 2 -31.32 -5.48 21.51
C ALA A 2 -30.40 -6.15 20.48
N ASP A 3 -30.89 -7.23 19.85
CA ASP A 3 -30.33 -7.79 18.64
C ASP A 3 -30.26 -6.67 17.61
N LYS A 4 -29.06 -6.14 17.42
CA LYS A 4 -28.76 -5.30 16.29
C LYS A 4 -28.76 -6.26 15.09
N GLU A 5 -29.89 -6.44 14.45
CA GLU A 5 -29.96 -6.99 13.10
C GLU A 5 -28.95 -6.20 12.26
N ILE A 6 -27.81 -6.84 12.01
CA ILE A 6 -26.83 -6.33 11.07
C ILE A 6 -27.53 -6.51 9.73
N VAL A 7 -28.12 -5.44 9.23
CA VAL A 7 -28.68 -5.37 7.89
C VAL A 7 -27.56 -5.78 6.95
N ASP A 8 -27.66 -6.98 6.42
CA ASP A 8 -26.75 -7.57 5.42
C ASP A 8 -27.08 -6.92 4.08
N GLU A 9 -26.81 -5.61 4.00
CA GLU A 9 -27.00 -4.82 2.78
C GLU A 9 -25.97 -5.28 1.76
N GLY A 10 -26.26 -6.37 1.03
CA GLY A 10 -25.66 -6.68 -0.28
C GLY A 10 -24.12 -6.62 -0.37
N ARG A 11 -23.40 -6.68 0.75
CA ARG A 11 -21.95 -6.58 0.77
C ARG A 11 -21.33 -7.86 0.19
N GLU A 12 -20.55 -7.71 -0.85
CA GLU A 12 -19.79 -8.81 -1.43
C GLU A 12 -18.92 -9.48 -0.38
N LYS A 13 -19.09 -10.80 -0.24
CA LYS A 13 -18.29 -11.65 0.64
C LYS A 13 -17.44 -12.58 -0.22
N PHE A 14 -16.20 -12.79 0.18
CA PHE A 14 -15.38 -13.78 -0.49
C PHE A 14 -15.99 -15.17 -0.30
N SER A 15 -16.32 -15.85 -1.40
CA SER A 15 -16.91 -17.17 -1.39
C SER A 15 -15.91 -18.28 -1.04
N SER A 16 -14.60 -18.02 -1.18
CA SER A 16 -13.55 -18.98 -0.92
C SER A 16 -12.39 -18.40 -0.11
N ARG A 17 -11.79 -19.25 0.71
CA ARG A 17 -10.56 -18.90 1.45
C ARG A 17 -9.40 -18.58 0.51
N LEU A 18 -9.29 -19.31 -0.59
CA LEU A 18 -8.26 -19.09 -1.59
C LEU A 18 -8.41 -17.71 -2.27
N GLY A 19 -9.65 -17.34 -2.61
CA GLY A 19 -9.94 -16.01 -3.17
C GLY A 19 -9.53 -14.88 -2.23
N PHE A 20 -9.84 -15.01 -0.93
CA PHE A 20 -9.40 -14.05 0.07
C PHE A 20 -7.87 -13.95 0.16
N ILE A 21 -7.15 -15.09 0.20
CA ILE A 21 -5.69 -15.12 0.27
C ILE A 21 -5.05 -14.49 -0.97
N LEU A 22 -5.54 -14.82 -2.17
CA LEU A 22 -4.99 -14.29 -3.41
C LEU A 22 -5.21 -12.77 -3.53
N ILE A 23 -6.38 -12.28 -3.18
CA ILE A 23 -6.67 -10.84 -3.18
C ILE A 23 -5.83 -10.11 -2.13
N SER A 24 -5.73 -10.68 -0.92
CA SER A 24 -4.89 -10.10 0.15
C SER A 24 -3.42 -10.07 -0.25
N ALA A 25 -2.91 -11.14 -0.87
CA ALA A 25 -1.55 -11.19 -1.40
C ALA A 25 -1.34 -10.16 -2.52
N GLY A 26 -2.30 -10.04 -3.45
CA GLY A 26 -2.25 -9.04 -4.51
C GLY A 26 -2.24 -7.60 -3.98
N CYS A 27 -3.02 -7.32 -2.95
CA CYS A 27 -3.00 -6.00 -2.29
C CYS A 27 -1.70 -5.74 -1.52
N ALA A 28 -1.02 -6.79 -1.04
CA ALA A 28 0.25 -6.65 -0.33
C ALA A 28 1.44 -6.41 -1.26
N ILE A 29 1.36 -6.83 -2.53
CA ILE A 29 2.40 -6.60 -3.54
C ILE A 29 2.24 -5.18 -4.07
N GLY A 30 2.97 -4.25 -3.46
CA GLY A 30 3.00 -2.85 -3.88
C GLY A 30 4.26 -2.53 -4.69
N LEU A 31 4.26 -1.36 -5.33
CA LEU A 31 5.41 -0.81 -6.06
C LEU A 31 6.68 -0.78 -5.21
N GLY A 32 6.56 -0.54 -3.91
CA GLY A 32 7.68 -0.57 -2.98
C GLY A 32 8.43 -1.89 -2.97
N ASN A 33 7.71 -3.00 -3.07
CA ASN A 33 8.31 -4.34 -3.05
C ASN A 33 9.07 -4.67 -4.35
N ILE A 34 8.61 -4.12 -5.48
CA ILE A 34 9.21 -4.39 -6.80
C ILE A 34 10.37 -3.44 -7.08
N TRP A 35 10.25 -2.17 -6.69
CA TRP A 35 11.22 -1.13 -7.01
C TRP A 35 12.16 -0.82 -5.84
N ARG A 36 11.60 -0.35 -4.71
CA ARG A 36 12.41 0.22 -3.63
C ARG A 36 13.11 -0.84 -2.79
N PHE A 37 12.43 -1.94 -2.51
CA PHE A 37 12.98 -2.99 -1.64
C PHE A 37 14.23 -3.66 -2.22
N PRO A 38 14.28 -4.09 -3.51
CA PRO A 38 15.50 -4.64 -4.11
C PRO A 38 16.66 -3.64 -4.11
N TYR A 39 16.39 -2.37 -4.43
CA TYR A 39 17.41 -1.32 -4.42
C TYR A 39 18.02 -1.14 -3.02
N ILE A 40 17.19 -0.94 -2.01
CA ILE A 40 17.66 -0.76 -0.62
C ILE A 40 18.39 -2.01 -0.13
N THR A 41 17.93 -3.20 -0.50
CA THR A 41 18.61 -4.46 -0.16
C THR A 41 20.03 -4.50 -0.72
N GLY A 42 20.23 -4.05 -1.95
CA GLY A 42 21.57 -3.96 -2.56
C GLY A 42 22.47 -2.96 -1.85
N GLU A 43 21.95 -1.77 -1.51
CA GLU A 43 22.72 -0.69 -0.88
C GLU A 43 23.10 -0.95 0.59
N TYR A 44 22.22 -1.58 1.36
CA TYR A 44 22.33 -1.66 2.83
C TYR A 44 22.58 -3.06 3.38
N GLY A 45 23.41 -3.84 2.72
CA GLY A 45 23.95 -5.09 3.29
C GLY A 45 23.20 -6.36 2.93
N GLY A 46 22.41 -6.36 1.88
CA GLY A 46 21.85 -7.57 1.27
C GLY A 46 21.08 -8.47 2.26
N ALA A 47 21.62 -9.65 2.52
CA ALA A 47 20.98 -10.65 3.36
C ALA A 47 20.72 -10.17 4.81
N ALA A 48 21.61 -9.39 5.39
CA ALA A 48 21.46 -8.86 6.75
C ALA A 48 20.25 -7.92 6.84
N PHE A 49 20.08 -7.06 5.84
CA PHE A 49 18.91 -6.18 5.73
C PHE A 49 17.61 -6.99 5.61
N VAL A 50 17.59 -8.04 4.77
CA VAL A 50 16.42 -8.91 4.61
C VAL A 50 16.05 -9.61 5.92
N LEU A 51 17.03 -10.15 6.67
CA LEU A 51 16.78 -10.77 7.97
C LEU A 51 16.21 -9.77 8.98
N LEU A 52 16.70 -8.54 8.99
CA LEU A 52 16.20 -7.49 9.87
C LEU A 52 14.75 -7.11 9.53
N ILE A 53 14.42 -6.98 8.24
CA ILE A 53 13.05 -6.75 7.79
C ILE A 53 12.12 -7.90 8.18
N LEU A 54 12.55 -9.16 7.99
CA LEU A 54 11.77 -10.34 8.40
C LEU A 54 11.52 -10.35 9.92
N PHE A 55 12.52 -10.00 10.72
CA PHE A 55 12.36 -9.86 12.17
C PHE A 55 11.29 -8.82 12.52
N PHE A 56 11.36 -7.61 11.95
CA PHE A 56 10.37 -6.58 12.21
C PHE A 56 8.99 -6.92 11.65
N LEU A 57 8.92 -7.65 10.53
CA LEU A 57 7.66 -8.12 9.97
C LEU A 57 6.95 -9.06 10.94
N VAL A 58 7.68 -9.95 11.62
CA VAL A 58 7.09 -10.84 12.63
C VAL A 58 6.72 -10.06 13.89
N VAL A 59 7.62 -9.20 14.39
CA VAL A 59 7.42 -8.52 15.69
C VAL A 59 6.39 -7.39 15.61
N LEU A 60 6.36 -6.64 14.53
CA LEU A 60 5.47 -5.49 14.35
C LEU A 60 4.38 -5.76 13.32
N GLY A 61 4.73 -6.35 12.18
CA GLY A 61 3.80 -6.54 11.06
C GLY A 61 2.66 -7.49 11.40
N VAL A 62 2.96 -8.64 12.01
CA VAL A 62 1.91 -9.61 12.37
C VAL A 62 0.94 -9.05 13.41
N PRO A 63 1.35 -8.43 14.53
CA PRO A 63 0.43 -7.81 15.46
C PRO A 63 -0.44 -6.70 14.83
N LEU A 64 0.15 -5.85 13.98
CA LEU A 64 -0.60 -4.81 13.27
C LEU A 64 -1.66 -5.42 12.35
N LEU A 65 -1.30 -6.43 11.57
CA LEU A 65 -2.23 -7.13 10.68
C LEU A 65 -3.38 -7.78 11.45
N VAL A 66 -3.09 -8.39 12.59
CA VAL A 66 -4.12 -8.99 13.47
C VAL A 66 -5.07 -7.91 13.99
N MET A 67 -4.56 -6.74 14.39
CA MET A 67 -5.40 -5.62 14.84
C MET A 67 -6.29 -5.09 13.71
N GLU A 68 -5.76 -4.92 12.50
CA GLU A 68 -6.53 -4.48 11.33
C GLU A 68 -7.65 -5.46 10.99
N PHE A 69 -7.36 -6.76 10.96
CA PHE A 69 -8.38 -7.78 10.73
C PHE A 69 -9.42 -7.85 11.86
N ALA A 70 -9.02 -7.66 13.10
CA ALA A 70 -9.94 -7.61 14.23
C ALA A 70 -10.92 -6.43 14.10
N MET A 71 -10.40 -5.24 13.77
CA MET A 71 -11.23 -4.05 13.52
C MET A 71 -12.17 -4.25 12.32
N GLY A 72 -11.67 -4.80 11.22
CA GLY A 72 -12.47 -5.09 10.04
C GLY A 72 -13.61 -6.07 10.31
N ARG A 73 -13.33 -7.13 11.08
CA ARG A 73 -14.34 -8.12 11.49
C ARG A 73 -15.33 -7.58 12.50
N ALA A 74 -14.91 -6.76 13.44
CA ALA A 74 -15.79 -6.21 14.47
C ALA A 74 -16.75 -5.15 13.91
N SER A 75 -16.29 -4.35 12.94
CA SER A 75 -17.08 -3.24 12.40
C SER A 75 -17.95 -3.62 11.21
N TYR A 76 -17.48 -4.54 10.37
CA TYR A 76 -18.06 -4.84 9.04
C TYR A 76 -18.28 -3.60 8.18
N ARG A 77 -17.49 -2.54 8.39
CA ARG A 77 -17.62 -1.24 7.72
C ARG A 77 -16.30 -0.80 7.10
N SER A 78 -16.33 0.26 6.30
CA SER A 78 -15.11 0.91 5.81
C SER A 78 -14.30 1.50 6.97
N LEU A 79 -12.99 1.71 6.79
CA LEU A 79 -12.08 2.23 7.81
C LEU A 79 -12.66 3.47 8.53
N ALA A 80 -13.17 4.44 7.77
CA ALA A 80 -13.73 5.67 8.31
C ALA A 80 -14.97 5.45 9.21
N ARG A 81 -15.83 4.50 8.83
CA ARG A 81 -17.03 4.15 9.60
C ARG A 81 -16.74 3.14 10.72
N SER A 82 -15.62 2.46 10.69
CA SER A 82 -15.21 1.52 11.74
C SER A 82 -14.97 2.24 13.06
N TYR A 83 -14.34 3.41 13.01
CA TYR A 83 -14.12 4.23 14.21
C TYR A 83 -15.43 4.64 14.87
N GLU A 84 -16.40 5.07 14.07
CA GLU A 84 -17.74 5.46 14.60
C GLU A 84 -18.53 4.28 15.16
N ALA A 85 -18.35 3.07 14.58
CA ALA A 85 -19.07 1.88 15.00
C ALA A 85 -18.50 1.24 16.27
N LEU A 86 -17.19 1.35 16.49
CA LEU A 86 -16.49 0.68 17.58
C LEU A 86 -16.15 1.60 18.74
N GLU A 87 -16.32 2.92 18.60
CA GLU A 87 -15.97 3.84 19.67
C GLU A 87 -16.91 3.70 20.87
N PRO A 88 -16.39 3.79 22.10
CA PRO A 88 -17.20 3.87 23.31
C PRO A 88 -17.99 5.18 23.35
N GLN A 89 -19.14 5.17 24.02
CA GLN A 89 -19.96 6.36 24.21
C GLN A 89 -19.15 7.47 24.90
N GLY A 90 -19.17 8.68 24.31
CA GLY A 90 -18.45 9.85 24.83
C GLY A 90 -17.00 9.98 24.38
N SER A 91 -16.47 9.04 23.59
CA SER A 91 -15.14 9.14 23.01
C SER A 91 -15.13 10.01 21.74
N LYS A 92 -13.95 10.40 21.30
CA LYS A 92 -13.75 11.24 20.09
C LYS A 92 -12.90 10.54 19.03
N TRP A 93 -12.83 9.21 19.06
CA TRP A 93 -12.03 8.42 18.13
C TRP A 93 -12.49 8.54 16.68
N HIS A 94 -13.77 8.85 16.45
CA HIS A 94 -14.29 9.12 15.09
C HIS A 94 -13.54 10.24 14.36
N ARG A 95 -12.85 11.13 15.06
CA ARG A 95 -12.05 12.20 14.43
C ARG A 95 -10.82 11.65 13.69
N PHE A 96 -10.30 10.50 14.11
CA PHE A 96 -9.17 9.86 13.45
C PHE A 96 -9.50 9.37 12.02
N LYS A 97 -10.77 9.23 11.66
CA LYS A 97 -11.18 8.93 10.28
C LYS A 97 -10.62 9.95 9.28
N TRP A 98 -10.55 11.22 9.65
CA TRP A 98 -10.02 12.25 8.77
C TRP A 98 -8.52 12.09 8.52
N LEU A 99 -7.75 11.70 9.53
CA LEU A 99 -6.33 11.41 9.38
C LEU A 99 -6.12 10.24 8.40
N GLY A 100 -6.90 9.17 8.52
CA GLY A 100 -6.86 8.04 7.60
C GLY A 100 -7.25 8.43 6.17
N LEU A 101 -8.31 9.24 6.01
CA LEU A 101 -8.74 9.74 4.70
C LEU A 101 -7.66 10.58 4.02
N VAL A 102 -7.11 11.57 4.73
CA VAL A 102 -6.04 12.42 4.20
C VAL A 102 -4.81 11.58 3.85
N GLY A 103 -4.44 10.61 4.70
CA GLY A 103 -3.35 9.69 4.41
C GLY A 103 -3.57 8.88 3.13
N CYS A 104 -4.78 8.37 2.91
CA CYS A 104 -5.13 7.67 1.68
C CYS A 104 -5.03 8.57 0.44
N TYR A 105 -5.50 9.82 0.52
CA TYR A 105 -5.38 10.76 -0.59
C TYR A 105 -3.93 11.10 -0.92
N LEU A 106 -3.11 11.40 0.07
CA LEU A 106 -1.67 11.66 -0.12
C LEU A 106 -0.96 10.45 -0.73
N LEU A 107 -1.30 9.26 -0.25
CA LEU A 107 -0.76 8.02 -0.80
C LEU A 107 -1.14 7.84 -2.27
N MET A 108 -2.40 8.06 -2.62
CA MET A 108 -2.87 7.96 -4.00
C MET A 108 -2.18 8.97 -4.91
N MET A 109 -1.98 10.21 -4.47
CA MET A 109 -1.22 11.20 -5.24
C MET A 109 0.19 10.73 -5.52
N PHE A 110 0.89 10.21 -4.51
CA PHE A 110 2.23 9.64 -4.66
C PHE A 110 2.24 8.46 -5.64
N TYR A 111 1.33 7.51 -5.49
CA TYR A 111 1.27 6.33 -6.38
C TYR A 111 0.96 6.71 -7.82
N THR A 112 0.13 7.70 -8.07
CA THR A 112 -0.18 8.18 -9.42
C THR A 112 1.07 8.69 -10.12
N VAL A 113 1.90 9.49 -9.44
CA VAL A 113 3.17 9.99 -9.98
C VAL A 113 4.13 8.85 -10.30
N VAL A 114 4.31 7.91 -9.37
CA VAL A 114 5.22 6.77 -9.59
C VAL A 114 4.73 5.85 -10.71
N CYS A 115 3.41 5.67 -10.85
CA CYS A 115 2.85 4.95 -11.99
C CYS A 115 3.16 5.64 -13.31
N GLY A 116 3.05 6.97 -13.39
CA GLY A 116 3.45 7.75 -14.56
C GLY A 116 4.92 7.52 -14.92
N TRP A 117 5.82 7.57 -13.96
CA TRP A 117 7.24 7.27 -14.17
C TRP A 117 7.46 5.84 -14.67
N THR A 118 6.76 4.88 -14.12
CA THR A 118 6.88 3.46 -14.53
C THR A 118 6.49 3.29 -16.01
N ILE A 119 5.40 3.95 -16.44
CA ILE A 119 4.97 3.94 -17.84
C ILE A 119 6.01 4.62 -18.74
N ALA A 120 6.53 5.78 -18.34
CA ALA A 120 7.57 6.48 -19.09
C ALA A 120 8.84 5.63 -19.26
N TYR A 121 9.26 4.95 -18.20
CA TYR A 121 10.39 4.03 -18.26
C TYR A 121 10.14 2.81 -19.14
N PHE A 122 8.93 2.26 -19.10
CA PHE A 122 8.55 1.18 -20.01
C PHE A 122 8.68 1.61 -21.47
N VAL A 123 8.18 2.79 -21.82
CA VAL A 123 8.31 3.33 -23.20
C VAL A 123 9.76 3.55 -23.56
N LYS A 124 10.57 4.16 -22.70
CA LYS A 124 12.01 4.39 -22.92
C LYS A 124 12.77 3.06 -23.12
N ALA A 125 12.44 2.05 -22.32
CA ALA A 125 13.03 0.72 -22.48
C ALA A 125 12.65 0.07 -23.81
N ALA A 126 11.39 0.17 -24.21
CA ALA A 126 10.91 -0.36 -25.49
C ALA A 126 11.53 0.36 -26.69
N MET A 127 11.90 1.63 -26.55
CA MET A 127 12.59 2.44 -27.57
C MET A 127 14.12 2.23 -27.60
N GLY A 128 14.68 1.36 -26.73
CA GLY A 128 16.12 1.09 -26.66
C GLY A 128 16.95 2.22 -26.06
N THR A 129 16.33 3.13 -25.31
CA THR A 129 17.04 4.29 -24.72
C THR A 129 18.14 3.89 -23.74
N PHE A 130 18.06 2.68 -23.19
CA PHE A 130 19.04 2.13 -22.25
C PHE A 130 20.17 1.35 -22.92
N ASP A 131 20.09 1.11 -24.24
CA ASP A 131 21.10 0.38 -24.98
C ASP A 131 22.33 1.28 -25.15
N GLY A 132 23.45 0.91 -24.51
CA GLY A 132 24.69 1.66 -24.54
C GLY A 132 24.81 2.82 -23.53
N THR A 133 23.88 2.97 -22.63
CA THR A 133 23.94 3.97 -21.56
C THR A 133 24.72 3.42 -20.37
N GLU A 134 25.92 3.97 -20.08
CA GLU A 134 26.75 3.53 -18.95
C GLU A 134 26.15 3.91 -17.59
N ASP A 135 25.35 4.97 -17.53
CA ASP A 135 24.77 5.47 -16.29
C ASP A 135 23.25 5.68 -16.40
N VAL A 136 22.49 4.66 -15.97
CA VAL A 136 21.03 4.68 -15.95
C VAL A 136 20.46 5.75 -15.00
N THR A 137 21.25 6.19 -14.01
CA THR A 137 20.80 7.20 -13.04
C THR A 137 20.68 8.58 -13.69
N MET A 138 21.50 8.87 -14.69
CA MET A 138 21.39 10.11 -15.47
C MET A 138 20.09 10.20 -16.26
N VAL A 139 19.56 9.09 -16.74
CA VAL A 139 18.28 9.05 -17.46
C VAL A 139 17.13 9.48 -16.55
N PHE A 140 17.17 9.07 -15.29
CA PHE A 140 16.18 9.51 -14.30
C PHE A 140 16.32 11.01 -13.98
N GLY A 141 17.53 11.48 -13.76
CA GLY A 141 17.80 12.89 -13.50
C GLY A 141 17.34 13.80 -14.64
N SER A 142 17.59 13.41 -15.89
CA SER A 142 17.15 14.17 -17.07
C SER A 142 15.63 14.19 -17.22
N MET A 143 14.97 13.08 -16.92
CA MET A 143 13.50 12.99 -16.93
C MET A 143 12.87 13.92 -15.89
N LEU A 144 13.43 13.96 -14.67
CA LEU A 144 12.94 14.87 -13.62
C LEU A 144 13.20 16.36 -13.94
N GLY A 145 14.24 16.65 -14.70
CA GLY A 145 14.58 18.02 -15.15
C GLY A 145 13.78 18.51 -16.34
N ASN A 146 13.04 17.64 -17.01
CA ASN A 146 12.30 17.98 -18.22
C ASN A 146 10.79 18.06 -17.94
N PRO A 147 10.20 19.28 -17.84
CA PRO A 147 8.78 19.43 -17.53
C PRO A 147 7.85 18.84 -18.60
N MET A 148 8.31 18.66 -19.83
CA MET A 148 7.51 18.03 -20.89
C MET A 148 7.40 16.50 -20.76
N GLU A 149 8.30 15.87 -20.04
CA GLU A 149 8.26 14.42 -19.77
C GLU A 149 7.48 14.09 -18.48
N LEU A 150 7.19 15.11 -17.66
CA LEU A 150 6.46 14.95 -16.39
C LEU A 150 4.95 15.22 -16.53
N THR A 151 4.49 15.76 -17.64
CA THR A 151 3.08 16.04 -17.95
C THR A 151 2.49 15.04 -18.92
#